data_3e25426ad8f0295bb4066f2c9bcad27e
#
_entry.id   3e25426ad8f0295bb4066f2c9bcad27e
#
_cell.length_a   1.000
_cell.length_b   1.000
_cell.length_c   1.000
_cell.angle_alpha   90.00
_cell.angle_beta   90.00
_cell.angle_gamma   90.00
#
_symmetry.space_group_name_H-M   'P 1'
#
loop_
_entity.id
_entity.type
_entity.pdbx_description
1 polymer ?
#
loop_
_entity_poly.entity_id
_entity_poly.type
_entity_poly.pdbx_seq_one_letter_code
_entity_poly.pdbx_strand_id
1 'polypeptide(L)'
;MNIQRVKQGASITFYNGLYMVFVGIFCMFFYQFNMKNNFNGINQLWGFFIKFNPDISYIFFVLNLILAVFLIGGGITIMYLSDFIYKRKEKFTWVMLFIVGILFWASILTGFIFLKNIILIVLTFLGWASFVLGMLLPISYYLEKSYREY
;
A
#
# COMPACT_ATOMS: atom_id res chain seq x y z
N MET A 1 3.16 -25.92 -15.07
CA MET A 1 3.51 -25.38 -13.72
C MET A 1 3.47 -23.85 -13.64
N ASN A 2 3.88 -23.12 -14.67
CA ASN A 2 4.00 -21.65 -14.64
C ASN A 2 2.66 -20.88 -14.61
N ILE A 3 1.60 -21.37 -15.28
CA ILE A 3 0.29 -20.70 -15.32
C ILE A 3 -0.38 -20.67 -13.96
N GLN A 4 -0.24 -21.73 -13.15
CA GLN A 4 -0.79 -21.77 -11.79
C GLN A 4 -0.13 -20.71 -10.89
N ARG A 5 1.19 -20.48 -11.01
CA ARG A 5 1.91 -19.43 -10.29
C ARG A 5 1.44 -18.03 -10.69
N VAL A 6 1.14 -17.81 -11.97
CA VAL A 6 0.56 -16.54 -12.43
C VAL A 6 -0.81 -16.30 -11.79
N LYS A 7 -1.66 -17.34 -11.73
CA LYS A 7 -2.96 -17.26 -11.06
C LYS A 7 -2.82 -16.94 -9.57
N GLN A 8 -1.93 -17.66 -8.88
CA GLN A 8 -1.68 -17.43 -7.45
C GLN A 8 -1.11 -16.03 -7.18
N GLY A 9 -0.12 -15.58 -7.96
CA GLY A 9 0.46 -14.25 -7.86
C GLY A 9 -0.59 -13.16 -8.07
N ALA A 10 -1.40 -13.27 -9.13
CA ALA A 10 -2.49 -12.33 -9.40
C ALA A 10 -3.53 -12.31 -8.27
N SER A 11 -3.89 -13.48 -7.73
CA SER A 11 -4.83 -13.58 -6.61
C SER A 11 -4.29 -12.89 -5.35
N ILE A 12 -3.02 -13.14 -4.97
CA ILE A 12 -2.38 -12.50 -3.82
C ILE A 12 -2.30 -10.98 -4.03
N THR A 13 -1.94 -10.53 -5.23
CA THR A 13 -1.88 -9.09 -5.55
C THR A 13 -3.26 -8.45 -5.51
N PHE A 14 -4.31 -9.15 -5.94
CA PHE A 14 -5.70 -8.69 -5.82
C PHE A 14 -6.10 -8.51 -4.36
N TYR A 15 -5.85 -9.51 -3.51
CA TYR A 15 -6.13 -9.40 -2.07
C TYR A 15 -5.27 -8.34 -1.38
N ASN A 16 -4.05 -8.10 -1.86
CA ASN A 16 -3.23 -6.99 -1.39
C ASN A 16 -3.88 -5.64 -1.72
N GLY A 17 -4.43 -5.47 -2.92
CA GLY A 17 -5.20 -4.28 -3.27
C GLY A 17 -6.42 -4.08 -2.37
N LEU A 18 -7.18 -5.16 -2.09
CA LEU A 18 -8.29 -5.13 -1.14
C LEU A 18 -7.84 -4.75 0.28
N TYR A 19 -6.73 -5.33 0.74
CA TYR A 19 -6.11 -4.98 2.01
C TYR A 19 -5.73 -3.49 2.08
N MET A 20 -5.16 -2.94 1.00
CA MET A 20 -4.80 -1.54 0.90
C MET A 20 -6.03 -0.61 1.01
N VAL A 21 -7.14 -0.97 0.37
CA VAL A 21 -8.42 -0.28 0.54
C VAL A 21 -8.85 -0.31 2.00
N PHE A 22 -8.73 -1.46 2.66
CA PHE A 22 -9.09 -1.62 4.07
C PHE A 22 -8.25 -0.73 4.99
N VAL A 23 -6.92 -0.66 4.76
CA VAL A 23 -6.03 0.24 5.49
C VAL A 23 -6.40 1.70 5.26
N GLY A 24 -6.76 2.08 4.03
CA GLY A 24 -7.24 3.43 3.71
C GLY A 24 -8.53 3.79 4.46
N ILE A 25 -9.51 2.88 4.47
CA ILE A 25 -10.76 3.03 5.23
C ILE A 25 -10.46 3.15 6.73
N PHE A 26 -9.57 2.32 7.26
CA PHE A 26 -9.12 2.42 8.65
C PHE A 26 -8.52 3.80 8.96
N CYS A 27 -7.63 4.31 8.13
CA CYS A 27 -7.06 5.65 8.29
C CYS A 27 -8.12 6.76 8.25
N MET A 28 -9.17 6.59 7.45
CA MET A 28 -10.25 7.56 7.33
C MET A 28 -11.16 7.58 8.57
N PHE A 29 -11.63 6.41 9.03
CA PHE A 29 -12.56 6.33 10.15
C PHE A 29 -11.89 6.52 11.51
N PHE A 30 -10.65 6.06 11.66
CA PHE A 30 -9.88 6.18 12.90
C PHE A 30 -8.85 7.33 12.84
N TYR A 31 -9.17 8.43 12.13
CA TYR A 31 -8.24 9.52 11.91
C TYR A 31 -7.73 10.16 13.21
N GLN A 32 -8.60 10.37 14.21
CA GLN A 32 -8.20 10.95 15.51
C GLN A 32 -7.16 10.07 16.23
N PHE A 33 -7.39 8.76 16.23
CA PHE A 33 -6.46 7.79 16.81
C PHE A 33 -5.13 7.79 16.07
N ASN A 34 -5.16 7.78 14.74
CA ASN A 34 -3.97 7.81 13.91
C ASN A 34 -3.18 9.11 14.08
N MET A 35 -3.85 10.26 14.08
CA MET A 35 -3.21 11.57 14.30
C MET A 35 -2.55 11.66 15.66
N LYS A 36 -3.25 11.21 16.72
CA LYS A 36 -2.69 11.15 18.08
C LYS A 36 -1.43 10.28 18.12
N ASN A 37 -1.47 9.09 17.52
CA ASN A 37 -0.32 8.18 17.51
C ASN A 37 0.84 8.72 16.68
N ASN A 38 0.57 9.31 15.50
CA ASN A 38 1.58 9.93 14.67
C ASN A 38 2.28 11.09 15.39
N PHE A 39 1.52 11.96 16.04
CA PHE A 39 2.07 13.08 16.78
C PHE A 39 2.84 12.62 18.03
N ASN A 40 2.25 11.73 18.81
CA ASN A 40 2.86 11.23 20.05
C ASN A 40 4.10 10.36 19.81
N GLY A 41 4.27 9.80 18.63
CA GLY A 41 5.50 9.14 18.21
C GLY A 41 6.72 10.09 18.18
N ILE A 42 6.45 11.39 17.95
CA ILE A 42 7.46 12.44 17.91
C ILE A 42 7.46 13.24 19.21
N ASN A 43 6.27 13.68 19.69
CA ASN A 43 6.10 14.48 20.88
C ASN A 43 4.80 14.09 21.62
N GLN A 44 4.90 13.69 22.88
CA GLN A 44 3.77 13.18 23.69
C GLN A 44 2.82 14.26 24.20
N LEU A 45 2.61 15.35 23.47
CA LEU A 45 1.80 16.51 23.88
C LEU A 45 0.60 16.77 22.96
N TRP A 46 0.07 15.74 22.26
CA TRP A 46 -1.02 15.91 21.31
C TRP A 46 -2.23 16.66 21.87
N GLY A 47 -2.73 16.27 23.06
CA GLY A 47 -3.89 16.89 23.67
C GLY A 47 -3.69 18.38 24.01
N PHE A 48 -2.48 18.76 24.39
CA PHE A 48 -2.10 20.16 24.61
C PHE A 48 -1.97 20.91 23.28
N PHE A 49 -1.33 20.28 22.29
CA PHE A 49 -1.09 20.86 20.98
C PHE A 49 -2.39 21.24 20.26
N ILE A 50 -3.39 20.35 20.18
CA ILE A 50 -4.66 20.62 19.50
C ILE A 50 -5.47 21.74 20.17
N LYS A 51 -5.33 21.89 21.49
CA LYS A 51 -6.05 22.93 22.25
C LYS A 51 -5.55 24.32 21.89
N PHE A 52 -4.25 24.49 21.66
CA PHE A 52 -3.61 25.78 21.39
C PHE A 52 -3.36 26.07 19.91
N ASN A 53 -3.45 25.03 19.05
CA ASN A 53 -3.18 25.14 17.61
C ASN A 53 -4.25 24.42 16.78
N PRO A 54 -5.53 24.84 16.82
CA PRO A 54 -6.62 24.15 16.13
C PRO A 54 -6.44 24.15 14.61
N ASP A 55 -5.91 25.23 14.01
CA ASP A 55 -5.70 25.36 12.57
C ASP A 55 -4.65 24.36 12.06
N ILE A 56 -3.55 24.18 12.81
CA ILE A 56 -2.53 23.20 12.47
C ILE A 56 -3.08 21.77 12.63
N SER A 57 -3.88 21.54 13.66
CA SER A 57 -4.58 20.25 13.83
C SER A 57 -5.48 19.93 12.64
N TYR A 58 -6.16 20.92 12.08
CA TYR A 58 -6.97 20.76 10.87
C TYR A 58 -6.13 20.40 9.65
N ILE A 59 -4.95 20.99 9.47
CA ILE A 59 -4.01 20.60 8.39
C ILE A 59 -3.62 19.13 8.52
N PHE A 60 -3.29 18.64 9.70
CA PHE A 60 -2.99 17.22 9.94
C PHE A 60 -4.17 16.31 9.58
N PHE A 61 -5.40 16.74 9.91
CA PHE A 61 -6.60 16.00 9.49
C PHE A 61 -6.72 15.89 7.97
N VAL A 62 -6.56 17.00 7.25
CA VAL A 62 -6.62 17.03 5.77
C VAL A 62 -5.54 16.13 5.17
N LEU A 63 -4.31 16.18 5.66
CA LEU A 63 -3.22 15.31 5.19
C LEU A 63 -3.52 13.82 5.42
N ASN A 64 -4.09 13.48 6.58
CA ASN A 64 -4.50 12.09 6.85
C ASN A 64 -5.63 11.64 5.92
N LEU A 65 -6.60 12.52 5.61
CA LEU A 65 -7.68 12.23 4.66
C LEU A 65 -7.13 12.01 3.25
N ILE A 66 -6.22 12.87 2.79
CA ILE A 66 -5.55 12.72 1.49
C ILE A 66 -4.85 11.36 1.42
N LEU A 67 -4.07 10.99 2.44
CA LEU A 67 -3.40 9.69 2.51
C LEU A 67 -4.40 8.53 2.44
N ALA A 68 -5.52 8.62 3.16
CA ALA A 68 -6.57 7.59 3.13
C ALA A 68 -7.17 7.42 1.73
N VAL A 69 -7.47 8.53 1.04
CA VAL A 69 -8.00 8.51 -0.34
C VAL A 69 -6.98 7.90 -1.31
N PHE A 70 -5.70 8.25 -1.19
CA PHE A 70 -4.63 7.64 -2.00
C PHE A 70 -4.51 6.13 -1.76
N LEU A 71 -4.62 5.67 -0.53
CA LEU A 71 -4.62 4.23 -0.20
C LEU A 71 -5.82 3.52 -0.84
N ILE A 72 -7.01 4.09 -0.75
CA ILE A 72 -8.22 3.51 -1.36
C ILE A 72 -8.07 3.45 -2.89
N GLY A 73 -7.72 4.56 -3.52
CA GLY A 73 -7.53 4.63 -4.98
C GLY A 73 -6.42 3.72 -5.47
N GLY A 74 -5.28 3.70 -4.78
CA GLY A 74 -4.16 2.79 -5.08
C GLY A 74 -4.56 1.32 -4.96
N GLY A 75 -5.31 0.96 -3.91
CA GLY A 75 -5.80 -0.40 -3.72
C GLY A 75 -6.76 -0.85 -4.83
N ILE A 76 -7.70 0.00 -5.24
CA ILE A 76 -8.60 -0.26 -6.38
C ILE A 76 -7.78 -0.46 -7.67
N THR A 77 -6.77 0.38 -7.89
CA THR A 77 -5.88 0.28 -9.06
C THR A 77 -5.10 -1.04 -9.06
N ILE A 78 -4.56 -1.46 -7.92
CA ILE A 78 -3.86 -2.74 -7.79
C ILE A 78 -4.81 -3.90 -8.07
N MET A 79 -6.04 -3.90 -7.55
CA MET A 79 -7.05 -4.93 -7.84
C MET A 79 -7.33 -5.03 -9.33
N TYR A 80 -7.58 -3.91 -9.99
CA TYR A 80 -7.87 -3.87 -11.42
C TYR A 80 -6.68 -4.38 -12.26
N LEU A 81 -5.47 -3.90 -11.98
CA LEU A 81 -4.27 -4.29 -12.72
C LEU A 81 -3.89 -5.76 -12.47
N SER A 82 -4.14 -6.30 -11.28
CA SER A 82 -3.88 -7.73 -11.00
C SER A 82 -4.77 -8.66 -11.85
N ASP A 83 -6.05 -8.31 -12.04
CA ASP A 83 -6.96 -9.04 -12.91
C ASP A 83 -6.53 -8.93 -14.39
N PHE A 84 -6.13 -7.75 -14.80
CA PHE A 84 -5.61 -7.49 -16.14
C PHE A 84 -4.34 -8.30 -16.46
N ILE A 85 -3.37 -8.32 -15.53
CA ILE A 85 -2.14 -9.13 -15.65
C ILE A 85 -2.48 -10.61 -15.81
N TYR A 86 -3.41 -11.13 -15.02
CA TYR A 86 -3.83 -12.53 -15.10
C TYR A 86 -4.48 -12.86 -16.43
N LYS A 87 -5.38 -12.01 -16.94
CA LYS A 87 -6.12 -12.25 -18.18
C LYS A 87 -5.26 -12.09 -19.43
N ARG A 88 -4.51 -11.00 -19.53
CA ARG A 88 -3.70 -10.66 -20.71
C ARG A 88 -2.26 -11.15 -20.66
N LYS A 89 -1.74 -11.43 -19.46
CA LYS A 89 -0.38 -11.93 -19.23
C LYS A 89 0.69 -11.02 -19.86
N GLU A 90 0.48 -9.71 -19.79
CA GLU A 90 1.39 -8.72 -20.33
C GLU A 90 2.57 -8.46 -19.37
N LYS A 91 3.78 -8.72 -19.85
CA LYS A 91 5.03 -8.51 -19.10
C LYS A 91 5.21 -7.06 -18.71
N PHE A 92 4.96 -6.11 -19.63
CA PHE A 92 5.15 -4.70 -19.37
C PHE A 92 4.27 -4.21 -18.22
N THR A 93 2.99 -4.55 -18.24
CA THR A 93 2.05 -4.19 -17.15
C THR A 93 2.47 -4.78 -15.82
N TRP A 94 2.97 -6.03 -15.83
CA TRP A 94 3.49 -6.68 -14.63
C TRP A 94 4.71 -5.94 -14.06
N VAL A 95 5.70 -5.59 -14.90
CA VAL A 95 6.90 -4.86 -14.48
C VAL A 95 6.53 -3.49 -13.91
N MET A 96 5.67 -2.75 -14.61
CA MET A 96 5.24 -1.40 -14.17
C MET A 96 4.50 -1.46 -12.83
N LEU A 97 3.58 -2.40 -12.66
CA LEU A 97 2.88 -2.57 -11.39
C LEU A 97 3.86 -2.95 -10.26
N PHE A 98 4.85 -3.81 -10.55
CA PHE A 98 5.86 -4.22 -9.57
C PHE A 98 6.68 -3.03 -9.07
N ILE A 99 7.21 -2.22 -9.98
CA ILE A 99 8.03 -1.04 -9.64
C ILE A 99 7.18 -0.02 -8.86
N VAL A 100 6.03 0.37 -9.43
CA VAL A 100 5.17 1.41 -8.83
C VAL A 100 4.62 0.95 -7.47
N GLY A 101 4.19 -0.31 -7.36
CA GLY A 101 3.64 -0.83 -6.12
C GLY A 101 4.68 -0.96 -5.00
N ILE A 102 5.92 -1.38 -5.32
CA ILE A 102 7.01 -1.39 -4.33
C ILE A 102 7.30 0.03 -3.85
N LEU A 103 7.48 0.98 -4.76
CA LEU A 103 7.78 2.36 -4.41
C LEU A 103 6.66 2.97 -3.55
N PHE A 104 5.40 2.69 -3.90
CA PHE A 104 4.25 3.19 -3.17
C PHE A 104 4.20 2.65 -1.73
N TRP A 105 4.25 1.32 -1.55
CA TRP A 105 4.25 0.70 -0.23
C TRP A 105 5.48 1.08 0.61
N ALA A 106 6.67 1.13 -0.01
CA ALA A 106 7.90 1.51 0.67
C ALA A 106 7.85 2.96 1.16
N SER A 107 7.31 3.89 0.35
CA SER A 107 7.18 5.29 0.74
C SER A 107 6.26 5.47 1.96
N ILE A 108 5.11 4.78 1.97
CA ILE A 108 4.16 4.83 3.08
C ILE A 108 4.77 4.21 4.35
N LEU A 109 5.39 3.04 4.22
CA LEU A 109 6.07 2.36 5.34
C LEU A 109 7.17 3.25 5.94
N THR A 110 8.01 3.86 5.10
CA THR A 110 9.07 4.78 5.53
C THR A 110 8.47 5.98 6.28
N GLY A 111 7.39 6.56 5.76
CA GLY A 111 6.69 7.66 6.44
C GLY A 111 6.23 7.28 7.86
N PHE A 112 5.62 6.10 8.04
CA PHE A 112 5.18 5.66 9.37
C PHE A 112 6.33 5.25 10.29
N ILE A 113 7.48 4.80 9.75
CA ILE A 113 8.69 4.57 10.55
C ILE A 113 9.19 5.91 11.12
N PHE A 114 9.26 6.98 10.32
CA PHE A 114 9.65 8.31 10.81
C PHE A 114 8.66 8.87 11.84
N LEU A 115 7.37 8.61 11.67
CA LEU A 115 6.33 8.99 12.64
C LEU A 115 6.28 8.08 13.88
N LYS A 116 7.06 6.99 13.90
CA LYS A 116 7.11 5.99 14.99
C LYS A 116 5.73 5.42 15.36
N ASN A 117 4.81 5.35 14.39
CA ASN A 117 3.48 4.79 14.60
C ASN A 117 3.51 3.27 14.40
N ILE A 118 3.75 2.53 15.48
CA ILE A 118 3.93 1.07 15.46
C ILE A 118 2.77 0.35 14.77
N ILE A 119 1.52 0.76 15.01
CA ILE A 119 0.34 0.11 14.43
C ILE A 119 0.34 0.22 12.91
N LEU A 120 0.55 1.43 12.38
CA LEU A 120 0.60 1.66 10.94
C LEU A 120 1.86 1.08 10.31
N ILE A 121 2.99 1.02 11.03
CA ILE A 121 4.20 0.31 10.57
C ILE A 121 3.90 -1.17 10.33
N VAL A 122 3.26 -1.85 11.30
CA VAL A 122 2.93 -3.27 11.16
C VAL A 122 1.95 -3.50 10.02
N LEU A 123 0.88 -2.69 9.92
CA LEU A 123 -0.11 -2.80 8.84
C LEU A 123 0.53 -2.58 7.47
N THR A 124 1.33 -1.54 7.31
CA THR A 124 1.98 -1.24 6.02
C THR A 124 3.08 -2.23 5.67
N PHE A 125 3.81 -2.76 6.65
CA PHE A 125 4.79 -3.82 6.42
C PHE A 125 4.14 -5.11 5.91
N LEU A 126 3.02 -5.55 6.50
CA LEU A 126 2.25 -6.69 6.02
C LEU A 126 1.73 -6.47 4.59
N GLY A 127 1.26 -5.26 4.29
CA GLY A 127 0.85 -4.87 2.95
C GLY A 127 2.00 -4.94 1.95
N TRP A 128 3.14 -4.36 2.28
CA TRP A 128 4.35 -4.39 1.45
C TRP A 128 4.84 -5.81 1.21
N ALA A 129 4.98 -6.63 2.27
CA ALA A 129 5.46 -8.00 2.16
C ALA A 129 4.53 -8.88 1.31
N SER A 130 3.20 -8.79 1.52
CA SER A 130 2.24 -9.55 0.72
C SER A 130 2.21 -9.11 -0.75
N PHE A 131 2.41 -7.81 -1.04
CA PHE A 131 2.54 -7.30 -2.39
C PHE A 131 3.77 -7.89 -3.10
N VAL A 132 4.95 -7.82 -2.45
CA VAL A 132 6.20 -8.36 -2.98
C VAL A 132 6.06 -9.86 -3.26
N LEU A 133 5.51 -10.63 -2.33
CA LEU A 133 5.26 -12.07 -2.52
C LEU A 133 4.35 -12.33 -3.72
N GLY A 134 3.23 -11.61 -3.85
CA GLY A 134 2.30 -11.75 -4.97
C GLY A 134 2.95 -11.47 -6.32
N MET A 135 3.83 -10.48 -6.39
CA MET A 135 4.51 -10.08 -7.62
C MET A 135 5.73 -10.96 -7.96
N LEU A 136 6.41 -11.56 -6.97
CA LEU A 136 7.54 -12.46 -7.21
C LEU A 136 7.12 -13.86 -7.64
N LEU A 137 5.95 -14.35 -7.23
CA LEU A 137 5.47 -15.69 -7.61
C LEU A 137 5.46 -15.96 -9.13
N PRO A 138 4.97 -15.04 -9.97
CA PRO A 138 4.93 -15.24 -11.42
C PRO A 138 6.23 -14.85 -12.14
N ILE A 139 7.31 -14.48 -11.43
CA ILE A 139 8.54 -13.92 -12.03
C ILE A 139 9.15 -14.84 -13.09
N SER A 140 9.20 -16.15 -12.81
CA SER A 140 9.76 -17.14 -13.75
C SER A 140 8.96 -17.19 -15.06
N TYR A 141 7.62 -17.07 -15.00
CA TYR A 141 6.77 -17.05 -16.18
C TYR A 141 7.07 -15.85 -17.09
N TYR A 142 7.20 -14.65 -16.50
CA TYR A 142 7.44 -13.44 -17.28
C TYR A 142 8.88 -13.32 -17.80
N LEU A 143 9.86 -13.91 -17.11
CA LEU A 143 11.24 -13.97 -17.59
C LEU A 143 11.41 -14.98 -18.71
N GLU A 144 10.88 -16.21 -18.58
CA GLU A 144 10.97 -17.26 -19.60
C GLU A 144 10.26 -16.87 -20.92
N LYS A 145 9.14 -16.13 -20.84
CA LYS A 145 8.43 -15.65 -22.03
C LYS A 145 9.30 -14.73 -22.89
N SER A 146 10.17 -13.94 -22.27
CA SER A 146 11.09 -13.03 -22.97
C SER A 146 12.13 -13.75 -23.84
N TYR A 147 12.51 -15.00 -23.48
CA TYR A 147 13.48 -15.79 -24.24
C TYR A 147 12.89 -16.52 -25.45
N ARG A 148 11.54 -16.64 -25.52
CA ARG A 148 10.87 -17.36 -26.62
C ARG A 148 10.37 -16.45 -27.74
N GLU A 149 10.41 -15.14 -27.55
CA GLU A 149 9.98 -14.15 -28.55
C GLU A 149 11.17 -13.60 -29.38
N TYR A 150 12.38 -14.14 -29.18
CA TYR A 150 13.58 -13.93 -30.00
C TYR A 150 14.07 -15.28 -30.54
#